data_8631c33cb87869f55cdb9bf593f3b958
#
_entry.id   8631c33cb87869f55cdb9bf593f3b958
#
_cell.length_a   1.000
_cell.length_b   1.000
_cell.length_c   1.000
_cell.angle_alpha   90.00
_cell.angle_beta   90.00
_cell.angle_gamma   90.00
#
_symmetry.space_group_name_H-M   'P 1'
#
loop_
_entity.id
_entity.type
_entity.pdbx_description
1 polymer ?
#
loop_
_entity_poly.entity_id
_entity_poly.type
_entity_poly.pdbx_seq_one_letter_code
_entity_poly.pdbx_strand_id
1 'polypeptide(L)'
;MTRLFQLLILSGILISLSFSRHYPIDGYKNTGIARLYRLHKQLLDSVENRRIPVGAYKNLADIKLNLLSRKTDSTQALLYPDAEFEKNINRLFPGSGYSATVLDMSNPDSLKYAAYRENIGYQPGSVGKLAVLNALFTELGKLCPDSWDARTALLKNKRVTARYWGTGDHHTIPVYDIENDKLTRRTVRSSDEFSLYEWIDHMISVSNNGAASIVWREALLMSAFGDKYATLQDDEAENYFKEIPRDSLTTMAINLVNDPLRDLGITEDEWRLGSLFTRPAGKYIGRKGGSIGTPVGLMKFLVQLEQGKVVDEESSLEMKRLLYLTDRRIRYAHSSRLDSAAVYFKSGSFYKCDREKDPNCGDYAGNVFNYMNSVIIVEQPNNKKYMVCLMTNVLNKNSAGAHMYLASKIDKVINEDE
;
A
#
# COMPACT_ATOMS: atom_id res chain seq x y z
N MET A 1 -9.88 -46.96 -39.66
CA MET A 1 -9.16 -46.77 -38.39
C MET A 1 -8.38 -45.43 -38.26
N THR A 2 -8.28 -44.63 -39.28
CA THR A 2 -7.44 -43.39 -39.30
C THR A 2 -8.13 -42.11 -38.83
N ARG A 3 -9.46 -42.10 -38.75
CA ARG A 3 -10.20 -40.88 -38.28
C ARG A 3 -10.45 -40.81 -36.77
N LEU A 4 -10.38 -41.93 -36.07
CA LEU A 4 -10.54 -41.95 -34.59
C LEU A 4 -9.27 -41.52 -33.85
N PHE A 5 -8.11 -41.70 -34.49
CA PHE A 5 -6.81 -41.34 -33.89
C PHE A 5 -6.51 -39.82 -33.96
N GLN A 6 -7.07 -39.12 -34.95
CA GLN A 6 -6.91 -37.67 -35.07
C GLN A 6 -7.79 -36.89 -34.11
N LEU A 7 -8.93 -37.43 -33.69
CA LEU A 7 -9.82 -36.80 -32.69
C LEU A 7 -9.28 -36.94 -31.26
N LEU A 8 -8.51 -37.99 -30.98
CA LEU A 8 -7.88 -38.18 -29.66
C LEU A 8 -6.64 -37.31 -29.45
N ILE A 9 -5.96 -36.91 -30.53
CA ILE A 9 -4.80 -35.99 -30.43
C ILE A 9 -5.27 -34.53 -30.28
N LEU A 10 -6.41 -34.14 -30.88
CA LEU A 10 -6.97 -32.79 -30.70
C LEU A 10 -7.60 -32.59 -29.30
N SER A 11 -8.13 -33.63 -28.67
CA SER A 11 -8.66 -33.53 -27.30
C SER A 11 -7.55 -33.50 -26.23
N GLY A 12 -6.37 -34.07 -26.54
CA GLY A 12 -5.21 -34.04 -25.62
C GLY A 12 -4.48 -32.70 -25.57
N ILE A 13 -4.59 -31.85 -26.62
CA ILE A 13 -3.94 -30.53 -26.66
C ILE A 13 -4.80 -29.44 -26.01
N LEU A 14 -6.10 -29.66 -25.83
CA LEU A 14 -7.00 -28.72 -25.16
C LEU A 14 -6.99 -28.80 -23.63
N ILE A 15 -6.31 -29.79 -23.03
CA ILE A 15 -6.24 -29.97 -21.57
C ILE A 15 -5.00 -29.32 -20.94
N SER A 16 -4.03 -28.85 -21.76
CA SER A 16 -2.79 -28.24 -21.20
C SER A 16 -2.76 -26.72 -21.14
N LEU A 17 -3.89 -26.04 -21.36
CA LEU A 17 -4.07 -24.63 -21.00
C LEU A 17 -4.80 -24.48 -19.64
N SER A 18 -4.44 -25.30 -18.68
CA SER A 18 -4.66 -24.97 -17.29
C SER A 18 -3.76 -23.79 -16.98
N PHE A 19 -4.27 -22.57 -17.15
CA PHE A 19 -3.64 -21.40 -16.57
C PHE A 19 -3.46 -21.66 -15.08
N SER A 20 -2.24 -21.98 -14.67
CA SER A 20 -1.91 -22.10 -13.27
C SER A 20 -2.17 -20.74 -12.62
N ARG A 21 -3.23 -20.66 -11.86
CA ARG A 21 -3.64 -19.46 -11.14
C ARG A 21 -2.80 -19.37 -9.89
N HIS A 22 -1.92 -18.39 -9.80
CA HIS A 22 -0.87 -18.33 -8.77
C HIS A 22 -0.94 -17.07 -7.91
N TYR A 23 -1.93 -16.77 -7.21
CA TYR A 23 -1.86 -15.70 -6.23
C TYR A 23 -1.57 -16.22 -4.86
N PRO A 24 -0.83 -15.40 -4.13
CA PRO A 24 0.52 -15.61 -3.62
C PRO A 24 0.58 -16.94 -2.89
N ILE A 25 0.54 -18.00 -3.67
CA ILE A 25 0.61 -19.39 -3.19
C ILE A 25 1.83 -19.59 -2.29
N ASP A 26 2.93 -18.93 -2.63
CA ASP A 26 4.19 -18.92 -1.88
C ASP A 26 4.23 -17.84 -0.78
N GLY A 27 3.26 -16.95 -0.72
CA GLY A 27 3.28 -15.81 0.20
C GLY A 27 3.42 -16.19 1.65
N TYR A 28 2.68 -17.20 2.12
CA TYR A 28 2.81 -17.68 3.49
C TYR A 28 4.20 -18.26 3.77
N LYS A 29 4.73 -19.06 2.86
CA LYS A 29 6.06 -19.66 3.00
C LYS A 29 7.15 -18.59 3.14
N ASN A 30 7.04 -17.52 2.34
CA ASN A 30 8.04 -16.46 2.32
C ASN A 30 7.91 -15.48 3.49
N THR A 31 6.69 -15.13 3.90
CA THR A 31 6.42 -14.07 4.89
C THR A 31 5.95 -14.56 6.26
N GLY A 32 5.38 -15.76 6.35
CA GLY A 32 4.71 -16.24 7.56
C GLY A 32 3.34 -15.61 7.83
N ILE A 33 2.80 -14.77 6.92
CA ILE A 33 1.49 -14.13 7.08
C ILE A 33 0.39 -15.19 7.01
N ALA A 34 -0.21 -15.53 8.16
CA ALA A 34 -1.10 -16.67 8.31
C ALA A 34 -2.33 -16.65 7.37
N ARG A 35 -2.93 -15.46 7.12
CA ARG A 35 -4.07 -15.36 6.18
C ARG A 35 -3.74 -15.76 4.74
N LEU A 36 -2.47 -15.67 4.31
CA LEU A 36 -2.04 -16.09 2.97
C LEU A 36 -2.08 -17.61 2.82
N TYR A 37 -1.88 -18.36 3.91
CA TYR A 37 -2.09 -19.80 3.90
C TYR A 37 -3.55 -20.18 3.63
N ARG A 38 -4.50 -19.41 4.18
CA ARG A 38 -5.91 -19.58 3.83
C ARG A 38 -6.19 -19.30 2.35
N LEU A 39 -5.59 -18.26 1.78
CA LEU A 39 -5.72 -17.97 0.33
C LEU A 39 -5.16 -19.12 -0.52
N HIS A 40 -4.03 -19.70 -0.13
CA HIS A 40 -3.48 -20.89 -0.76
C HIS A 40 -4.47 -22.06 -0.75
N LYS A 41 -5.10 -22.36 0.39
CA LYS A 41 -6.14 -23.41 0.49
C LYS A 41 -7.36 -23.10 -0.38
N GLN A 42 -7.80 -21.85 -0.48
CA GLN A 42 -8.92 -21.44 -1.33
C GLN A 42 -8.60 -21.65 -2.82
N LEU A 43 -7.37 -21.40 -3.24
CA LEU A 43 -6.93 -21.63 -4.62
C LEU A 43 -6.88 -23.11 -4.97
N LEU A 44 -6.62 -23.99 -3.99
CA LEU A 44 -6.64 -25.43 -4.16
C LEU A 44 -8.04 -26.06 -3.93
N ASP A 45 -9.10 -25.22 -3.87
CA ASP A 45 -10.49 -25.65 -3.58
C ASP A 45 -10.64 -26.48 -2.28
N SER A 46 -9.70 -26.35 -1.35
CA SER A 46 -9.68 -27.09 -0.09
C SER A 46 -10.44 -26.40 1.06
N VAL A 47 -10.97 -25.19 0.83
CA VAL A 47 -11.83 -24.42 1.73
C VAL A 47 -12.92 -23.70 0.96
N GLU A 48 -13.90 -23.11 1.67
CA GLU A 48 -15.01 -22.35 1.09
C GLU A 48 -14.58 -21.42 -0.05
N ASN A 49 -15.20 -21.60 -1.21
CA ASN A 49 -14.82 -20.95 -2.45
C ASN A 49 -15.21 -19.47 -2.43
N ARG A 50 -14.27 -18.61 -2.12
CA ARG A 50 -14.41 -17.16 -2.26
C ARG A 50 -13.75 -16.73 -3.58
N ARG A 51 -14.51 -16.07 -4.46
CA ARG A 51 -13.96 -15.52 -5.70
C ARG A 51 -12.79 -14.58 -5.39
N ILE A 52 -11.59 -14.97 -5.81
CA ILE A 52 -10.40 -14.14 -5.74
C ILE A 52 -10.27 -13.39 -7.07
N PRO A 53 -10.05 -12.06 -7.09
CA PRO A 53 -9.87 -11.30 -8.32
C PRO A 53 -8.73 -11.88 -9.18
N VAL A 54 -8.92 -11.94 -10.51
CA VAL A 54 -7.96 -12.54 -11.45
C VAL A 54 -6.56 -11.93 -11.35
N GLY A 55 -6.45 -10.60 -11.22
CA GLY A 55 -5.16 -9.91 -11.08
C GLY A 55 -4.43 -10.19 -9.75
N ALA A 56 -5.06 -10.93 -8.82
CA ALA A 56 -4.44 -11.38 -7.58
C ALA A 56 -3.70 -12.73 -7.72
N TYR A 57 -3.47 -13.23 -8.93
CA TYR A 57 -2.87 -14.53 -9.19
C TYR A 57 -1.39 -14.48 -9.62
N LYS A 58 -0.60 -13.54 -9.10
CA LYS A 58 0.85 -13.54 -9.29
C LYS A 58 1.56 -14.25 -8.15
N ASN A 59 2.61 -15.02 -8.45
CA ASN A 59 3.60 -15.40 -7.44
C ASN A 59 4.40 -14.18 -7.01
N LEU A 60 4.94 -14.16 -5.80
CA LEU A 60 5.79 -13.07 -5.34
C LEU A 60 7.04 -12.90 -6.22
N ALA A 61 7.57 -14.01 -6.76
CA ALA A 61 8.70 -13.99 -7.68
C ALA A 61 8.39 -13.34 -9.05
N ASP A 62 7.13 -13.28 -9.46
CA ASP A 62 6.71 -12.68 -10.74
C ASP A 62 6.50 -11.16 -10.62
N ILE A 63 6.51 -10.62 -9.40
CA ILE A 63 6.44 -9.19 -9.16
C ILE A 63 7.82 -8.59 -9.38
N LYS A 64 7.93 -7.62 -10.28
CA LYS A 64 9.18 -6.94 -10.66
C LYS A 64 9.03 -5.44 -10.50
N LEU A 65 10.14 -4.76 -10.35
CA LEU A 65 10.21 -3.30 -10.47
C LEU A 65 10.29 -2.92 -11.96
N ASN A 66 9.45 -1.99 -12.40
CA ASN A 66 9.27 -1.70 -13.82
C ASN A 66 10.22 -0.61 -14.37
N LEU A 67 10.88 0.15 -13.49
CA LEU A 67 11.76 1.27 -13.87
C LEU A 67 13.22 1.04 -13.47
N LEU A 68 13.66 -0.21 -13.26
CA LEU A 68 15.07 -0.51 -12.95
C LEU A 68 16.03 -0.06 -14.04
N SER A 69 15.64 -0.18 -15.32
CA SER A 69 16.44 0.31 -16.46
C SER A 69 16.63 1.83 -16.44
N ARG A 70 15.77 2.55 -15.72
CA ARG A 70 15.80 4.01 -15.56
C ARG A 70 16.33 4.44 -14.17
N LYS A 71 17.05 3.53 -13.47
CA LYS A 71 17.53 3.77 -12.09
C LYS A 71 18.45 4.99 -12.00
N THR A 72 19.21 5.32 -13.04
CA THR A 72 20.10 6.48 -13.06
C THR A 72 19.40 7.80 -13.34
N ASP A 73 18.17 7.75 -13.86
CA ASP A 73 17.44 8.96 -14.22
C ASP A 73 16.92 9.68 -12.99
N SER A 74 16.90 11.02 -13.06
CA SER A 74 16.26 11.80 -12.01
C SER A 74 14.75 11.65 -12.07
N THR A 75 14.09 11.69 -10.91
CA THR A 75 12.63 11.65 -10.84
C THR A 75 11.99 12.81 -11.61
N GLN A 76 12.62 14.00 -11.61
CA GLN A 76 12.17 15.17 -12.35
C GLN A 76 12.14 14.91 -13.87
N ALA A 77 13.15 14.23 -14.41
CA ALA A 77 13.20 13.90 -15.84
C ALA A 77 12.11 12.90 -16.24
N LEU A 78 11.75 11.97 -15.35
CA LEU A 78 10.71 10.98 -15.60
C LEU A 78 9.28 11.55 -15.45
N LEU A 79 9.12 12.65 -14.74
CA LEU A 79 7.84 13.35 -14.54
C LEU A 79 7.71 14.58 -15.42
N TYR A 80 8.19 14.49 -16.66
CA TYR A 80 7.99 15.55 -17.63
C TYR A 80 6.67 15.33 -18.39
N PRO A 81 5.74 16.33 -18.40
CA PRO A 81 4.43 16.16 -19.01
C PRO A 81 4.49 15.87 -20.51
N ASP A 82 3.73 14.84 -20.93
CA ASP A 82 3.38 14.62 -22.34
C ASP A 82 2.10 15.40 -22.64
N ALA A 83 2.17 16.36 -23.55
CA ALA A 83 1.10 17.34 -23.78
C ALA A 83 -0.23 16.70 -24.26
N GLU A 84 -0.17 15.67 -25.10
CA GLU A 84 -1.37 15.01 -25.60
C GLU A 84 -1.98 14.10 -24.54
N PHE A 85 -1.15 13.29 -23.89
CA PHE A 85 -1.59 12.43 -22.80
C PHE A 85 -2.17 13.26 -21.64
N GLU A 86 -1.49 14.35 -21.25
CA GLU A 86 -1.98 15.25 -20.21
C GLU A 86 -3.34 15.86 -20.57
N LYS A 87 -3.53 16.30 -21.81
CA LYS A 87 -4.81 16.83 -22.30
C LYS A 87 -5.92 15.79 -22.19
N ASN A 88 -5.65 14.51 -22.54
CA ASN A 88 -6.62 13.43 -22.49
C ASN A 88 -6.98 13.07 -21.03
N ILE A 89 -5.99 12.98 -20.16
CA ILE A 89 -6.21 12.72 -18.73
C ILE A 89 -6.95 13.87 -18.05
N ASN A 90 -6.56 15.13 -18.31
CA ASN A 90 -7.15 16.29 -17.63
C ASN A 90 -8.63 16.50 -17.93
N ARG A 91 -9.11 16.05 -19.09
CA ARG A 91 -10.57 16.06 -19.43
C ARG A 91 -11.41 15.17 -18.51
N LEU A 92 -10.80 14.24 -17.78
CA LEU A 92 -11.50 13.37 -16.87
C LEU A 92 -11.88 14.03 -15.54
N PHE A 93 -11.27 15.18 -15.21
CA PHE A 93 -11.44 15.83 -13.92
C PHE A 93 -12.38 17.04 -14.00
N PRO A 94 -13.56 16.97 -13.38
CA PRO A 94 -14.62 17.96 -13.54
C PRO A 94 -14.49 19.19 -12.63
N GLY A 95 -13.30 19.52 -12.12
CA GLY A 95 -13.13 20.75 -11.34
C GLY A 95 -12.15 20.71 -10.18
N SER A 96 -12.19 21.75 -9.37
CA SER A 96 -11.13 22.07 -8.38
C SER A 96 -11.01 21.10 -7.19
N GLY A 97 -12.01 20.25 -6.95
CA GLY A 97 -11.98 19.25 -5.87
C GLY A 97 -11.13 18.01 -6.19
N TYR A 98 -10.48 17.96 -7.35
CA TYR A 98 -9.61 16.87 -7.79
C TYR A 98 -8.18 17.33 -7.94
N SER A 99 -7.24 16.47 -7.62
CA SER A 99 -5.83 16.59 -7.98
C SER A 99 -5.27 15.18 -8.28
N ALA A 100 -4.46 15.07 -9.33
CA ALA A 100 -4.01 13.77 -9.79
C ALA A 100 -2.68 13.84 -10.54
N THR A 101 -1.97 12.72 -10.52
CA THR A 101 -0.87 12.43 -11.43
C THR A 101 -1.06 11.03 -12.00
N VAL A 102 -0.75 10.86 -13.26
CA VAL A 102 -0.77 9.59 -13.99
C VAL A 102 0.55 9.44 -14.74
N LEU A 103 1.21 8.29 -14.59
CA LEU A 103 2.40 7.95 -15.34
C LEU A 103 2.16 6.63 -16.08
N ASP A 104 2.09 6.69 -17.40
CA ASP A 104 2.13 5.50 -18.25
C ASP A 104 3.59 5.06 -18.41
N MET A 105 3.88 3.85 -17.97
CA MET A 105 5.19 3.20 -18.05
C MET A 105 5.14 1.90 -18.88
N SER A 106 4.15 1.80 -19.76
CA SER A 106 4.00 0.65 -20.67
C SER A 106 5.22 0.48 -21.57
N ASN A 107 5.83 1.60 -21.98
CA ASN A 107 7.12 1.63 -22.63
C ASN A 107 8.14 2.34 -21.71
N PRO A 108 9.07 1.62 -21.06
CA PRO A 108 10.05 2.22 -20.17
C PRO A 108 10.98 3.26 -20.84
N ASP A 109 11.17 3.17 -22.17
CA ASP A 109 12.01 4.10 -22.91
C ASP A 109 11.27 5.39 -23.29
N SER A 110 9.94 5.39 -23.23
CA SER A 110 9.09 6.54 -23.60
C SER A 110 7.91 6.66 -22.62
N LEU A 111 8.19 7.16 -21.42
CA LEU A 111 7.18 7.39 -20.39
C LEU A 111 6.27 8.56 -20.79
N LYS A 112 4.96 8.44 -20.48
CA LYS A 112 4.02 9.55 -20.66
C LYS A 112 3.48 9.98 -19.28
N TYR A 113 3.72 11.22 -18.91
CA TYR A 113 3.26 11.79 -17.64
C TYR A 113 2.16 12.81 -17.86
N ALA A 114 1.14 12.76 -17.02
CA ALA A 114 0.06 13.73 -16.97
C ALA A 114 -0.17 14.21 -15.54
N ALA A 115 -0.37 15.51 -15.38
CA ALA A 115 -0.60 16.18 -14.11
C ALA A 115 -1.88 17.02 -14.14
N TYR A 116 -2.72 16.87 -13.12
CA TYR A 116 -3.88 17.73 -12.89
C TYR A 116 -3.80 18.31 -11.49
N ARG A 117 -3.46 19.61 -11.37
CA ARG A 117 -3.35 20.29 -10.07
C ARG A 117 -2.46 19.54 -9.08
N GLU A 118 -1.38 18.96 -9.54
CA GLU A 118 -0.55 17.97 -8.84
C GLU A 118 0.05 18.44 -7.51
N ASN A 119 0.20 19.78 -7.35
CA ASN A 119 0.71 20.41 -6.13
C ASN A 119 -0.38 20.71 -5.10
N ILE A 120 -1.67 20.47 -5.42
CA ILE A 120 -2.75 20.65 -4.47
C ILE A 120 -2.87 19.41 -3.59
N GLY A 121 -2.44 19.58 -2.33
CA GLY A 121 -2.42 18.53 -1.34
C GLY A 121 -3.65 18.48 -0.46
N TYR A 122 -3.92 17.28 0.08
CA TYR A 122 -4.97 17.03 1.05
C TYR A 122 -4.44 16.21 2.23
N GLN A 123 -5.26 16.05 3.26
CA GLN A 123 -4.99 15.11 4.33
C GLN A 123 -4.86 13.68 3.72
N PRO A 124 -3.66 13.02 3.82
CA PRO A 124 -3.40 11.78 3.11
C PRO A 124 -4.18 10.58 3.67
N GLY A 125 -4.68 10.70 4.91
CA GLY A 125 -5.34 9.58 5.58
C GLY A 125 -4.41 8.35 5.61
N SER A 126 -4.97 7.20 5.31
CA SER A 126 -4.20 5.94 5.36
C SER A 126 -3.17 5.76 4.25
N VAL A 127 -3.08 6.66 3.25
CA VAL A 127 -1.95 6.66 2.30
C VAL A 127 -0.65 7.02 3.03
N GLY A 128 -0.73 7.82 4.10
CA GLY A 128 0.41 8.12 4.96
C GLY A 128 1.12 6.88 5.55
N LYS A 129 0.47 5.71 5.58
CA LYS A 129 1.09 4.45 6.03
C LYS A 129 2.25 3.98 5.14
N LEU A 130 2.33 4.50 3.91
CA LEU A 130 3.49 4.26 3.04
C LEU A 130 4.76 4.94 3.60
N ALA A 131 4.63 6.11 4.22
CA ALA A 131 5.77 6.75 4.89
C ALA A 131 6.23 5.96 6.12
N VAL A 132 5.30 5.35 6.87
CA VAL A 132 5.63 4.45 7.98
C VAL A 132 6.33 3.19 7.47
N LEU A 133 5.85 2.62 6.37
CA LEU A 133 6.47 1.48 5.72
C LEU A 133 7.90 1.80 5.27
N ASN A 134 8.10 2.95 4.61
CA ASN A 134 9.42 3.46 4.21
C ASN A 134 10.35 3.60 5.42
N ALA A 135 9.91 4.22 6.50
CA ALA A 135 10.70 4.39 7.73
C ALA A 135 11.13 3.05 8.33
N LEU A 136 10.22 2.06 8.39
CA LEU A 136 10.56 0.74 8.89
C LEU A 136 11.65 0.07 8.03
N PHE A 137 11.51 0.09 6.70
CA PHE A 137 12.50 -0.49 5.81
C PHE A 137 13.82 0.29 5.82
N THR A 138 13.79 1.60 6.05
CA THR A 138 15.00 2.42 6.27
C THR A 138 15.76 1.93 7.51
N GLU A 139 15.07 1.72 8.63
CA GLU A 139 15.71 1.24 9.85
C GLU A 139 16.16 -0.23 9.72
N LEU A 140 15.41 -1.09 9.04
CA LEU A 140 15.84 -2.45 8.69
C LEU A 140 17.11 -2.44 7.82
N GLY A 141 17.20 -1.52 6.86
CA GLY A 141 18.37 -1.33 6.03
C GLY A 141 19.61 -0.94 6.83
N LYS A 142 19.44 -0.10 7.87
CA LYS A 142 20.52 0.29 8.78
C LYS A 142 20.96 -0.86 9.70
N LEU A 143 20.00 -1.67 10.19
CA LEU A 143 20.27 -2.81 11.06
C LEU A 143 20.97 -3.96 10.32
N CYS A 144 20.57 -4.23 9.08
CA CYS A 144 21.07 -5.33 8.28
C CYS A 144 21.44 -4.82 6.88
N PRO A 145 22.50 -4.01 6.73
CA PRO A 145 22.81 -3.33 5.46
C PRO A 145 23.14 -4.32 4.34
N ASP A 146 23.85 -5.39 4.63
CA ASP A 146 24.43 -6.30 3.64
C ASP A 146 23.66 -7.63 3.49
N SER A 147 22.50 -7.77 4.15
CA SER A 147 21.79 -9.05 4.14
C SER A 147 20.27 -8.89 4.09
N TRP A 148 19.72 -9.12 2.89
CA TRP A 148 18.28 -9.24 2.72
C TRP A 148 17.67 -10.40 3.53
N ASP A 149 18.39 -11.53 3.61
CA ASP A 149 17.94 -12.69 4.39
C ASP A 149 17.84 -12.36 5.88
N ALA A 150 18.75 -11.56 6.43
CA ALA A 150 18.67 -11.11 7.82
C ALA A 150 17.48 -10.18 8.05
N ARG A 151 17.18 -9.25 7.11
CA ARG A 151 16.00 -8.37 7.17
C ARG A 151 14.71 -9.19 7.14
N THR A 152 14.60 -10.14 6.21
CA THR A 152 13.41 -10.99 6.10
C THR A 152 13.25 -11.93 7.28
N ALA A 153 14.35 -12.46 7.82
CA ALA A 153 14.32 -13.26 9.04
C ALA A 153 13.80 -12.45 10.24
N LEU A 154 14.25 -11.20 10.39
CA LEU A 154 13.77 -10.30 11.44
C LEU A 154 12.27 -9.99 11.26
N LEU A 155 11.83 -9.64 10.05
CA LEU A 155 10.41 -9.39 9.74
C LEU A 155 9.52 -10.60 10.05
N LYS A 156 9.99 -11.80 9.78
CA LYS A 156 9.25 -13.06 9.94
C LYS A 156 9.22 -13.57 11.37
N ASN A 157 10.33 -13.43 12.11
CA ASN A 157 10.52 -14.10 13.37
C ASN A 157 10.35 -13.17 14.60
N LYS A 158 10.57 -11.85 14.48
CA LYS A 158 10.34 -10.93 15.60
C LYS A 158 8.87 -10.87 15.92
N ARG A 159 8.52 -11.41 17.09
CA ARG A 159 7.17 -11.32 17.66
C ARG A 159 7.00 -9.98 18.35
N VAL A 160 5.87 -9.33 18.10
CA VAL A 160 5.58 -8.00 18.60
C VAL A 160 4.19 -7.98 19.20
N THR A 161 4.08 -7.60 20.47
CA THR A 161 2.82 -7.45 21.18
C THR A 161 2.21 -6.07 20.92
N ALA A 162 0.90 -6.03 20.64
CA ALA A 162 0.18 -4.78 20.34
C ALA A 162 0.25 -3.76 21.47
N ARG A 163 0.10 -4.21 22.72
CA ARG A 163 -0.05 -3.35 23.89
C ARG A 163 -1.15 -2.29 23.63
N TYR A 164 -1.10 -1.14 24.26
CA TYR A 164 -2.07 -0.07 24.03
C TYR A 164 -1.90 0.64 22.68
N TRP A 165 -0.73 0.50 22.02
CA TRP A 165 -0.46 1.15 20.73
C TRP A 165 -1.40 0.70 19.62
N GLY A 166 -1.81 -0.56 19.65
CA GLY A 166 -2.69 -1.16 18.63
C GLY A 166 -4.17 -0.92 18.86
N THR A 167 -4.58 -0.41 20.02
CA THR A 167 -5.99 -0.30 20.38
C THR A 167 -6.64 1.00 19.86
N GLY A 168 -7.98 1.10 19.96
CA GLY A 168 -8.73 2.32 19.65
C GLY A 168 -8.97 2.54 18.15
N ASP A 169 -8.84 1.51 17.32
CA ASP A 169 -9.20 1.50 15.90
C ASP A 169 -10.41 0.58 15.66
N HIS A 170 -11.29 1.00 14.76
CA HIS A 170 -12.48 0.24 14.36
C HIS A 170 -12.23 -0.70 13.17
N HIS A 171 -11.11 -0.55 12.45
CA HIS A 171 -10.76 -1.47 11.37
C HIS A 171 -10.46 -2.85 11.92
N THR A 172 -11.10 -3.86 11.35
CA THR A 172 -10.85 -5.26 11.71
C THR A 172 -9.64 -5.82 10.98
N ILE A 173 -8.91 -6.69 11.67
CA ILE A 173 -7.82 -7.49 11.10
C ILE A 173 -8.28 -8.93 10.84
N PRO A 174 -7.81 -9.59 9.77
CA PRO A 174 -8.01 -11.01 9.57
C PRO A 174 -7.02 -11.80 10.45
N VAL A 175 -7.54 -12.57 11.37
CA VAL A 175 -6.75 -13.49 12.21
C VAL A 175 -7.09 -14.90 11.76
N TYR A 176 -6.13 -15.60 11.22
CA TYR A 176 -6.29 -16.97 10.74
C TYR A 176 -5.54 -17.94 11.63
N ASP A 177 -6.31 -18.82 12.28
CA ASP A 177 -5.80 -19.96 13.04
C ASP A 177 -5.57 -21.11 12.05
N ILE A 178 -4.30 -21.44 11.82
CA ILE A 178 -3.90 -22.46 10.84
C ILE A 178 -4.28 -23.86 11.33
N GLU A 179 -4.17 -24.11 12.64
CA GLU A 179 -4.42 -25.42 13.23
C GLU A 179 -5.91 -25.77 13.20
N ASN A 180 -6.75 -24.80 13.52
CA ASN A 180 -8.20 -24.97 13.57
C ASN A 180 -8.91 -24.57 12.27
N ASP A 181 -8.18 -24.16 11.23
CA ASP A 181 -8.70 -23.68 9.93
C ASP A 181 -9.78 -22.60 10.09
N LYS A 182 -9.56 -21.66 11.01
CA LYS A 182 -10.56 -20.67 11.39
C LYS A 182 -10.11 -19.25 11.09
N LEU A 183 -10.83 -18.56 10.21
CA LEU A 183 -10.67 -17.13 9.98
C LEU A 183 -11.62 -16.32 10.86
N THR A 184 -11.07 -15.40 11.65
CA THR A 184 -11.83 -14.42 12.44
C THR A 184 -11.48 -13.02 11.98
N ARG A 185 -12.47 -12.12 11.88
CA ARG A 185 -12.24 -10.70 11.66
C ARG A 185 -12.69 -9.93 12.90
N ARG A 186 -11.76 -9.26 13.51
CA ARG A 186 -11.97 -8.49 14.74
C ARG A 186 -11.02 -7.30 14.87
N THR A 187 -11.32 -6.40 15.77
CA THR A 187 -10.39 -5.31 16.12
C THR A 187 -9.15 -5.86 16.84
N VAL A 188 -8.06 -5.11 16.81
CA VAL A 188 -6.83 -5.43 17.55
C VAL A 188 -7.08 -5.38 19.05
N ARG A 189 -6.54 -6.37 19.76
CA ARG A 189 -6.51 -6.45 21.23
C ARG A 189 -5.12 -6.12 21.73
N SER A 190 -5.02 -5.58 22.94
CA SER A 190 -3.72 -5.23 23.54
C SER A 190 -2.80 -6.45 23.76
N SER A 191 -3.37 -7.65 23.88
CA SER A 191 -2.65 -8.92 24.02
C SER A 191 -2.30 -9.59 22.71
N ASP A 192 -2.69 -9.03 21.56
CA ASP A 192 -2.35 -9.63 20.26
C ASP A 192 -0.85 -9.57 20.03
N GLU A 193 -0.30 -10.69 19.58
CA GLU A 193 1.09 -10.84 19.26
C GLU A 193 1.22 -11.44 17.85
N PHE A 194 1.87 -10.70 16.97
CA PHE A 194 2.10 -11.08 15.58
C PHE A 194 3.55 -10.82 15.17
N SER A 195 3.98 -11.41 14.06
CA SER A 195 5.26 -11.06 13.45
C SER A 195 5.23 -9.63 12.89
N LEU A 196 6.40 -9.05 12.64
CA LEU A 196 6.46 -7.74 11.96
C LEU A 196 5.80 -7.79 10.58
N TYR A 197 5.97 -8.88 9.82
CA TYR A 197 5.26 -9.05 8.53
C TYR A 197 3.75 -9.02 8.70
N GLU A 198 3.20 -9.67 9.70
CA GLU A 198 1.75 -9.65 9.93
C GLU A 198 1.26 -8.26 10.35
N TRP A 199 2.02 -7.53 11.19
CA TRP A 199 1.69 -6.14 11.51
C TRP A 199 1.74 -5.21 10.30
N ILE A 200 2.75 -5.37 9.43
CA ILE A 200 2.82 -4.62 8.16
C ILE A 200 1.63 -4.99 7.27
N ASP A 201 1.29 -6.27 7.16
CA ASP A 201 0.13 -6.72 6.38
C ASP A 201 -1.16 -6.11 6.91
N HIS A 202 -1.39 -6.13 8.22
CA HIS A 202 -2.56 -5.47 8.81
C HIS A 202 -2.58 -3.95 8.58
N MET A 203 -1.43 -3.30 8.57
CA MET A 203 -1.30 -1.88 8.25
C MET A 203 -1.64 -1.58 6.78
N ILE A 204 -1.14 -2.38 5.86
CA ILE A 204 -1.24 -2.11 4.41
C ILE A 204 -2.51 -2.71 3.81
N SER A 205 -2.78 -4.01 4.02
CA SER A 205 -3.84 -4.75 3.32
C SER A 205 -5.24 -4.41 3.81
N VAL A 206 -5.45 -4.30 5.12
CA VAL A 206 -6.74 -3.92 5.73
C VAL A 206 -6.75 -2.50 6.28
N SER A 207 -5.63 -1.81 6.14
CA SER A 207 -5.51 -0.40 6.53
C SER A 207 -5.75 -0.13 8.03
N ASN A 208 -5.44 -1.10 8.92
CA ASN A 208 -5.61 -0.95 10.36
C ASN A 208 -4.70 0.16 10.91
N ASN A 209 -5.27 1.09 11.70
CA ASN A 209 -4.54 2.22 12.28
C ASN A 209 -3.72 1.81 13.50
N GLY A 210 -4.20 0.82 14.26
CA GLY A 210 -3.47 0.25 15.37
C GLY A 210 -2.17 -0.40 14.91
N ALA A 211 -2.26 -1.24 13.85
CA ALA A 211 -1.09 -1.82 13.21
C ALA A 211 -0.11 -0.76 12.71
N ALA A 212 -0.60 0.35 12.15
CA ALA A 212 0.27 1.44 11.72
C ALA A 212 1.01 2.10 12.89
N SER A 213 0.37 2.28 14.03
CA SER A 213 1.02 2.81 15.24
C SER A 213 2.06 1.83 15.80
N ILE A 214 1.80 0.51 15.70
CA ILE A 214 2.75 -0.53 16.12
C ILE A 214 3.96 -0.54 15.18
N VAL A 215 3.76 -0.58 13.86
CA VAL A 215 4.87 -0.58 12.88
C VAL A 215 5.74 0.68 13.04
N TRP A 216 5.13 1.84 13.30
CA TRP A 216 5.86 3.08 13.59
C TRP A 216 6.65 2.99 14.90
N ARG A 217 6.04 2.42 15.97
CA ARG A 217 6.73 2.13 17.23
C ARG A 217 7.96 1.26 17.01
N GLU A 218 7.82 0.18 16.25
CA GLU A 218 8.93 -0.75 15.99
C GLU A 218 10.06 -0.09 15.21
N ALA A 219 9.75 0.73 14.20
CA ALA A 219 10.77 1.50 13.52
C ALA A 219 11.52 2.44 14.48
N LEU A 220 10.82 3.08 15.44
CA LEU A 220 11.45 3.93 16.45
C LEU A 220 12.32 3.13 17.41
N LEU A 221 11.90 1.92 17.80
CA LEU A 221 12.70 1.03 18.63
C LEU A 221 13.95 0.49 17.89
N MET A 222 13.82 0.19 16.59
CA MET A 222 14.96 -0.17 15.73
C MET A 222 16.00 0.97 15.74
N SER A 223 15.54 2.21 15.52
CA SER A 223 16.40 3.39 15.53
C SER A 223 17.07 3.63 16.88
N ALA A 224 16.36 3.38 17.99
CA ALA A 224 16.86 3.64 19.34
C ALA A 224 17.81 2.57 19.87
N PHE A 225 17.57 1.31 19.55
CA PHE A 225 18.29 0.17 20.12
C PHE A 225 19.33 -0.48 19.19
N GLY A 226 19.26 -0.18 17.88
CA GLY A 226 20.21 -0.75 16.92
C GLY A 226 20.23 -2.28 16.99
N ASP A 227 21.42 -2.87 17.02
CA ASP A 227 21.63 -4.34 17.04
C ASP A 227 20.91 -5.05 18.19
N LYS A 228 20.62 -4.35 19.29
CA LYS A 228 19.89 -4.91 20.43
C LYS A 228 18.40 -5.10 20.15
N TYR A 229 17.86 -4.47 19.08
CA TYR A 229 16.43 -4.54 18.77
C TYR A 229 15.94 -5.99 18.59
N ALA A 230 16.72 -6.86 17.96
CA ALA A 230 16.33 -8.25 17.72
C ALA A 230 15.97 -9.02 18.99
N THR A 231 16.66 -8.73 20.10
CA THR A 231 16.50 -9.37 21.41
C THR A 231 15.75 -8.51 22.43
N LEU A 232 15.36 -7.29 22.04
CA LEU A 232 14.66 -6.33 22.92
C LEU A 232 13.39 -6.96 23.49
N GLN A 233 13.25 -6.86 24.81
CA GLN A 233 12.09 -7.35 25.53
C GLN A 233 11.01 -6.28 25.64
N ASP A 234 9.76 -6.70 25.72
CA ASP A 234 8.60 -5.79 25.79
C ASP A 234 8.69 -4.78 26.95
N ASP A 235 9.21 -5.18 28.11
CA ASP A 235 9.32 -4.31 29.26
C ASP A 235 10.43 -3.23 29.09
N GLU A 236 11.52 -3.58 28.43
CA GLU A 236 12.58 -2.62 28.08
C GLU A 236 12.05 -1.58 27.08
N ALA A 237 11.28 -2.03 26.06
CA ALA A 237 10.64 -1.16 25.10
C ALA A 237 9.63 -0.20 25.77
N GLU A 238 8.80 -0.69 26.69
CA GLU A 238 7.83 0.13 27.42
C GLU A 238 8.53 1.15 28.37
N ASN A 239 9.62 0.77 29.01
CA ASN A 239 10.40 1.66 29.85
C ASN A 239 11.04 2.79 29.04
N TYR A 240 11.59 2.50 27.85
CA TYR A 240 12.10 3.51 26.94
C TYR A 240 11.06 4.62 26.67
N PHE A 241 9.81 4.25 26.36
CA PHE A 241 8.75 5.22 26.09
C PHE A 241 8.27 5.99 27.34
N LYS A 242 8.50 5.46 28.54
CA LYS A 242 8.16 6.15 29.80
C LYS A 242 9.26 7.11 30.26
N GLU A 243 10.52 6.77 30.00
CA GLU A 243 11.70 7.52 30.47
C GLU A 243 12.01 8.72 29.57
N ILE A 244 11.78 8.62 28.27
CA ILE A 244 12.07 9.71 27.33
C ILE A 244 10.97 10.78 27.42
N PRO A 245 11.33 12.07 27.55
CA PRO A 245 10.37 13.18 27.53
C PRO A 245 9.51 13.15 26.26
N ARG A 246 8.20 13.32 26.40
CA ARG A 246 7.22 13.21 25.32
C ARG A 246 7.54 14.10 24.12
N ASP A 247 8.06 15.30 24.31
CA ASP A 247 8.39 16.22 23.21
C ASP A 247 9.61 15.73 22.42
N SER A 248 10.59 15.13 23.09
CA SER A 248 11.73 14.48 22.45
C SER A 248 11.27 13.28 21.64
N LEU A 249 10.47 12.38 22.23
CA LEU A 249 9.87 11.25 21.52
C LEU A 249 9.06 11.70 20.30
N THR A 250 8.28 12.79 20.45
CA THR A 250 7.49 13.36 19.35
C THR A 250 8.40 13.80 18.20
N THR A 251 9.45 14.53 18.50
CA THR A 251 10.40 14.99 17.49
C THR A 251 11.09 13.81 16.81
N MET A 252 11.59 12.84 17.56
CA MET A 252 12.23 11.65 17.03
C MET A 252 11.28 10.85 16.12
N ALA A 253 10.05 10.59 16.59
CA ALA A 253 9.08 9.81 15.83
C ALA A 253 8.62 10.51 14.55
N ILE A 254 8.41 11.81 14.57
CA ILE A 254 7.98 12.57 13.39
C ILE A 254 9.13 12.67 12.38
N ASN A 255 10.36 12.91 12.84
CA ASN A 255 11.51 12.92 11.95
C ASN A 255 11.75 11.55 11.32
N LEU A 256 11.68 10.47 12.09
CA LEU A 256 11.87 9.09 11.63
C LEU A 256 11.06 8.74 10.36
N VAL A 257 9.83 9.22 10.24
CA VAL A 257 8.98 8.94 9.08
C VAL A 257 9.08 9.99 7.97
N ASN A 258 9.55 11.20 8.30
CA ASN A 258 9.63 12.27 7.32
C ASN A 258 11.03 12.41 6.70
N ASP A 259 12.11 12.17 7.48
CA ASP A 259 13.48 12.30 6.97
C ASP A 259 13.75 11.37 5.76
N PRO A 260 13.33 10.08 5.78
CA PRO A 260 13.48 9.24 4.59
C PRO A 260 12.73 9.73 3.34
N LEU A 261 11.65 10.50 3.51
CA LEU A 261 10.99 11.16 2.38
C LEU A 261 11.83 12.32 1.85
N ARG A 262 12.53 13.05 2.74
CA ARG A 262 13.46 14.13 2.34
C ARG A 262 14.65 13.58 1.55
N ASP A 263 15.18 12.44 1.97
CA ASP A 263 16.26 11.73 1.27
C ASP A 263 15.86 11.33 -0.15
N LEU A 264 14.57 11.05 -0.38
CA LEU A 264 13.99 10.83 -1.70
C LEU A 264 13.68 12.14 -2.49
N GLY A 265 14.06 13.32 -1.99
CA GLY A 265 13.76 14.61 -2.62
C GLY A 265 12.29 15.02 -2.62
N ILE A 266 11.48 14.42 -1.74
CA ILE A 266 10.08 14.79 -1.52
C ILE A 266 10.04 15.87 -0.46
N THR A 267 9.55 17.06 -0.76
CA THR A 267 9.57 18.20 0.16
C THR A 267 8.51 18.09 1.27
N GLU A 268 8.66 18.90 2.31
CA GLU A 268 7.70 18.92 3.43
C GLU A 268 6.29 19.32 2.96
N ASP A 269 6.18 20.21 2.00
CA ASP A 269 4.88 20.64 1.44
C ASP A 269 4.28 19.61 0.49
N GLU A 270 5.10 18.73 -0.08
CA GLU A 270 4.63 17.66 -0.95
C GLU A 270 4.10 16.47 -0.15
N TRP A 271 4.82 16.05 0.91
CA TRP A 271 4.34 14.97 1.76
C TRP A 271 5.02 14.99 3.14
N ARG A 272 4.21 15.02 4.17
CA ARG A 272 4.63 14.86 5.58
C ARG A 272 3.54 14.22 6.43
N LEU A 273 3.94 13.58 7.50
CA LEU A 273 3.08 13.14 8.59
C LEU A 273 3.37 13.95 9.86
N GLY A 274 2.32 14.46 10.50
CA GLY A 274 2.40 15.25 11.73
C GLY A 274 1.89 14.55 12.98
N SER A 275 1.39 13.31 12.86
CA SER A 275 0.86 12.56 14.02
C SER A 275 0.70 11.06 13.71
N LEU A 276 0.68 10.24 14.77
CA LEU A 276 0.31 8.83 14.69
C LEU A 276 -1.16 8.62 14.35
N PHE A 277 -1.53 7.37 14.08
CA PHE A 277 -2.85 7.00 13.56
C PHE A 277 -3.89 6.70 14.64
N THR A 278 -3.49 6.44 15.89
CA THR A 278 -4.41 6.12 17.00
C THR A 278 -4.28 7.09 18.17
N ARG A 279 -5.39 7.29 18.89
CA ARG A 279 -5.39 8.11 20.12
C ARG A 279 -4.55 7.49 21.24
N PRO A 280 -4.57 6.18 21.51
CA PRO A 280 -3.72 5.58 22.52
C PRO A 280 -2.22 5.80 22.30
N ALA A 281 -1.74 5.66 21.06
CA ALA A 281 -0.36 5.98 20.72
C ALA A 281 -0.01 7.48 20.96
N GLY A 282 -0.99 8.37 20.81
CA GLY A 282 -0.86 9.79 21.09
C GLY A 282 -0.58 10.14 22.56
N LYS A 283 -0.67 9.17 23.49
CA LYS A 283 -0.22 9.36 24.88
C LYS A 283 1.30 9.45 24.98
N TYR A 284 2.01 8.70 24.15
CA TYR A 284 3.47 8.67 24.14
C TYR A 284 4.05 9.72 23.19
N ILE A 285 3.46 9.84 22.00
CA ILE A 285 3.96 10.69 20.92
C ILE A 285 2.92 11.75 20.59
N GLY A 286 3.30 13.00 20.69
CA GLY A 286 2.44 14.15 20.41
C GLY A 286 2.19 14.38 18.92
N ARG A 287 1.75 15.59 18.60
CA ARG A 287 1.58 16.07 17.21
C ARG A 287 2.62 17.15 16.93
N LYS A 288 3.13 17.17 15.69
CA LYS A 288 4.00 18.24 15.20
C LYS A 288 3.56 18.63 13.78
N GLY A 289 2.82 19.72 13.70
CA GLY A 289 2.21 20.14 12.45
C GLY A 289 1.02 19.28 12.00
N GLY A 290 0.59 19.49 10.77
CA GLY A 290 -0.45 18.71 10.09
C GLY A 290 0.14 17.69 9.12
N SER A 291 -0.61 16.62 8.83
CA SER A 291 -0.27 15.72 7.74
C SER A 291 -0.81 16.26 6.42
N ILE A 292 0.01 16.22 5.38
CA ILE A 292 -0.35 16.56 4.00
C ILE A 292 0.26 15.55 3.04
N GLY A 293 -0.39 15.34 1.91
CA GLY A 293 0.17 14.67 0.74
C GLY A 293 -0.32 15.37 -0.52
N THR A 294 0.51 15.41 -1.53
CA THR A 294 0.18 15.90 -2.87
C THR A 294 0.32 14.76 -3.89
N PRO A 295 -0.41 14.78 -5.01
CA PRO A 295 -0.22 13.78 -6.06
C PRO A 295 1.23 13.70 -6.56
N VAL A 296 1.93 14.85 -6.71
CA VAL A 296 3.33 14.86 -7.17
C VAL A 296 4.26 14.23 -6.14
N GLY A 297 4.11 14.53 -4.84
CA GLY A 297 4.95 13.93 -3.80
C GLY A 297 4.77 12.41 -3.70
N LEU A 298 3.52 11.95 -3.81
CA LEU A 298 3.20 10.52 -3.84
C LEU A 298 3.71 9.83 -5.11
N MET A 299 3.65 10.51 -6.28
CA MET A 299 4.17 9.99 -7.53
C MET A 299 5.71 9.90 -7.51
N LYS A 300 6.40 10.89 -6.96
CA LYS A 300 7.85 10.82 -6.74
C LYS A 300 8.26 9.57 -5.96
N PHE A 301 7.49 9.25 -4.90
CA PHE A 301 7.71 8.04 -4.13
C PHE A 301 7.52 6.76 -4.98
N LEU A 302 6.42 6.66 -5.74
CA LEU A 302 6.16 5.49 -6.58
C LEU A 302 7.21 5.31 -7.68
N VAL A 303 7.65 6.39 -8.31
CA VAL A 303 8.72 6.35 -9.32
C VAL A 303 9.99 5.78 -8.72
N GLN A 304 10.41 6.29 -7.57
CA GLN A 304 11.61 5.82 -6.90
C GLN A 304 11.47 4.39 -6.37
N LEU A 305 10.25 4.00 -5.94
CA LEU A 305 9.94 2.61 -5.62
C LEU A 305 10.18 1.70 -6.83
N GLU A 306 9.62 2.05 -7.99
CA GLU A 306 9.79 1.28 -9.23
C GLU A 306 11.23 1.33 -9.80
N GLN A 307 12.00 2.36 -9.46
CA GLN A 307 13.43 2.46 -9.76
C GLN A 307 14.31 1.64 -8.80
N GLY A 308 13.76 1.06 -7.72
CA GLY A 308 14.54 0.37 -6.70
C GLY A 308 15.41 1.31 -5.84
N LYS A 309 14.96 2.55 -5.63
CA LYS A 309 15.68 3.61 -4.88
C LYS A 309 15.13 3.84 -3.47
N VAL A 310 13.96 3.31 -3.14
CA VAL A 310 13.40 3.45 -1.79
C VAL A 310 14.14 2.48 -0.87
N VAL A 311 15.05 3.02 -0.09
CA VAL A 311 16.09 2.32 0.69
C VAL A 311 17.10 1.61 -0.23
N ASP A 312 16.69 0.51 -0.85
CA ASP A 312 17.43 -0.27 -1.85
C ASP A 312 16.45 -1.06 -2.74
N GLU A 313 16.98 -1.81 -3.68
CA GLU A 313 16.18 -2.55 -4.66
C GLU A 313 15.33 -3.64 -4.02
N GLU A 314 15.89 -4.38 -3.07
CA GLU A 314 15.20 -5.47 -2.37
C GLU A 314 14.08 -4.93 -1.49
N SER A 315 14.33 -3.87 -0.73
CA SER A 315 13.31 -3.17 0.07
C SER A 315 12.20 -2.57 -0.79
N SER A 316 12.55 -1.94 -1.91
CA SER A 316 11.57 -1.40 -2.87
C SER A 316 10.68 -2.50 -3.44
N LEU A 317 11.27 -3.62 -3.84
CA LEU A 317 10.54 -4.77 -4.37
C LEU A 317 9.61 -5.38 -3.31
N GLU A 318 10.07 -5.51 -2.08
CA GLU A 318 9.24 -6.05 -1.00
C GLU A 318 8.10 -5.11 -0.62
N MET A 319 8.32 -3.80 -0.58
CA MET A 319 7.24 -2.83 -0.39
C MET A 319 6.20 -2.93 -1.51
N LYS A 320 6.62 -3.11 -2.77
CA LYS A 320 5.70 -3.36 -3.88
C LYS A 320 4.91 -4.65 -3.70
N ARG A 321 5.55 -5.75 -3.27
CA ARG A 321 4.88 -7.03 -2.96
C ARG A 321 3.83 -6.86 -1.85
N LEU A 322 4.14 -6.13 -0.79
CA LEU A 322 3.20 -5.84 0.29
C LEU A 322 1.97 -5.05 -0.19
N LEU A 323 2.12 -4.12 -1.13
CA LEU A 323 1.00 -3.42 -1.77
C LEU A 323 0.12 -4.36 -2.61
N TYR A 324 0.71 -5.39 -3.21
CA TYR A 324 -0.03 -6.41 -3.96
C TYR A 324 -0.86 -7.33 -3.07
N LEU A 325 -0.43 -7.58 -1.82
CA LEU A 325 -1.10 -8.46 -0.86
C LEU A 325 -2.40 -7.87 -0.27
N THR A 326 -2.97 -6.84 -0.89
CA THR A 326 -4.23 -6.24 -0.43
C THR A 326 -5.30 -7.32 -0.18
N ASP A 327 -5.91 -7.32 1.00
CA ASP A 327 -6.89 -8.33 1.40
C ASP A 327 -8.17 -8.27 0.54
N ARG A 328 -8.54 -7.09 0.11
CA ARG A 328 -9.66 -6.85 -0.79
C ARG A 328 -9.48 -5.57 -1.58
N ARG A 329 -9.85 -5.61 -2.84
CA ARG A 329 -9.87 -4.42 -3.69
C ARG A 329 -11.09 -3.57 -3.37
N ILE A 330 -10.87 -2.29 -3.12
CA ILE A 330 -11.90 -1.30 -2.80
C ILE A 330 -11.63 -0.02 -3.59
N ARG A 331 -12.64 0.84 -3.74
CA ARG A 331 -12.49 2.18 -4.32
C ARG A 331 -11.89 2.09 -5.73
N TYR A 332 -10.83 2.82 -6.02
CA TYR A 332 -10.12 2.78 -7.31
C TYR A 332 -9.83 1.33 -7.77
N ALA A 333 -9.24 0.54 -6.91
CA ALA A 333 -8.85 -0.84 -7.22
C ALA A 333 -10.04 -1.81 -7.45
N HIS A 334 -11.26 -1.39 -7.16
CA HIS A 334 -12.48 -2.18 -7.37
C HIS A 334 -13.13 -1.93 -8.75
N SER A 335 -12.50 -1.14 -9.62
CA SER A 335 -12.97 -0.96 -11.00
C SER A 335 -12.94 -2.28 -11.75
N SER A 336 -14.02 -2.61 -12.46
CA SER A 336 -14.15 -3.84 -13.26
C SER A 336 -13.09 -3.94 -14.37
N ARG A 337 -12.61 -2.81 -14.90
CA ARG A 337 -11.52 -2.80 -15.88
C ARG A 337 -10.18 -3.30 -15.32
N LEU A 338 -10.05 -3.35 -14.00
CA LEU A 338 -8.86 -3.83 -13.29
C LEU A 338 -8.99 -5.28 -12.80
N ASP A 339 -10.08 -5.98 -13.08
CA ASP A 339 -10.33 -7.35 -12.58
C ASP A 339 -9.24 -8.34 -13.03
N SER A 340 -8.69 -8.16 -14.23
CA SER A 340 -7.62 -9.00 -14.80
C SER A 340 -6.22 -8.44 -14.56
N ALA A 341 -6.08 -7.24 -13.99
CA ALA A 341 -4.80 -6.60 -13.75
C ALA A 341 -4.18 -7.00 -12.41
N ALA A 342 -2.85 -7.00 -12.30
CA ALA A 342 -2.19 -6.91 -11.02
C ALA A 342 -2.27 -5.46 -10.52
N VAL A 343 -2.78 -5.28 -9.29
CA VAL A 343 -3.00 -3.97 -8.71
C VAL A 343 -2.29 -3.87 -7.37
N TYR A 344 -1.35 -2.96 -7.29
CA TYR A 344 -0.59 -2.62 -6.10
C TYR A 344 -1.18 -1.35 -5.52
N PHE A 345 -1.74 -1.41 -4.32
CA PHE A 345 -2.71 -0.42 -3.94
C PHE A 345 -2.65 0.00 -2.48
N LYS A 346 -2.72 1.31 -2.26
CA LYS A 346 -3.03 1.88 -0.94
C LYS A 346 -4.01 3.03 -1.09
N SER A 347 -5.08 3.03 -0.27
CA SER A 347 -5.99 4.15 -0.21
C SER A 347 -6.11 4.75 1.19
N GLY A 348 -6.56 6.00 1.24
CA GLY A 348 -6.89 6.71 2.44
C GLY A 348 -8.20 7.46 2.28
N SER A 349 -8.98 7.56 3.34
CA SER A 349 -10.17 8.42 3.38
C SER A 349 -10.23 9.14 4.72
N PHE A 350 -10.73 10.34 4.68
CA PHE A 350 -11.05 11.12 5.87
C PHE A 350 -12.18 12.09 5.52
N TYR A 351 -13.35 11.91 6.12
CA TYR A 351 -14.52 12.74 5.83
C TYR A 351 -15.21 13.16 7.12
N LYS A 352 -15.98 14.23 7.05
CA LYS A 352 -16.79 14.74 8.16
C LYS A 352 -18.16 15.14 7.64
N CYS A 353 -19.18 14.66 8.35
CA CYS A 353 -20.57 15.04 8.18
C CYS A 353 -21.01 16.06 9.23
N ASP A 354 -21.63 17.14 8.78
CA ASP A 354 -22.47 18.03 9.57
C ASP A 354 -23.92 17.60 9.29
N ARG A 355 -24.49 16.83 10.21
CA ARG A 355 -25.85 16.28 10.07
C ARG A 355 -26.95 17.29 10.35
N GLU A 356 -26.63 18.44 10.90
CA GLU A 356 -27.56 19.56 11.00
C GLU A 356 -27.86 20.18 9.63
N LYS A 357 -26.82 20.22 8.76
CA LYS A 357 -26.96 20.70 7.36
C LYS A 357 -27.51 19.66 6.41
N ASP A 358 -27.16 18.39 6.60
CA ASP A 358 -27.63 17.27 5.80
C ASP A 358 -27.77 16.01 6.67
N PRO A 359 -29.01 15.67 7.10
CA PRO A 359 -29.26 14.47 7.91
C PRO A 359 -28.87 13.16 7.20
N ASN A 360 -28.82 13.14 5.86
CA ASN A 360 -28.51 11.96 5.04
C ASN A 360 -27.01 11.84 4.69
N CYS A 361 -26.15 12.74 5.22
CA CYS A 361 -24.72 12.65 4.99
C CYS A 361 -24.20 11.29 5.45
N GLY A 362 -23.73 10.49 4.51
CA GLY A 362 -23.32 9.11 4.69
C GLY A 362 -21.82 8.87 4.49
N ASP A 363 -21.46 7.60 4.46
CA ASP A 363 -20.07 7.18 4.31
C ASP A 363 -19.47 7.68 3.00
N TYR A 364 -18.27 8.25 3.09
CA TYR A 364 -17.49 8.80 1.96
C TYR A 364 -18.20 9.93 1.19
N ALA A 365 -19.20 10.57 1.78
CA ALA A 365 -19.96 11.67 1.20
C ALA A 365 -19.97 12.94 2.09
N GLY A 366 -18.89 13.19 2.81
CA GLY A 366 -18.78 14.30 3.75
C GLY A 366 -19.16 15.65 3.17
N ASN A 367 -19.87 16.47 3.95
CA ASN A 367 -20.32 17.81 3.57
C ASN A 367 -19.50 18.94 4.22
N VAL A 368 -18.56 18.61 5.11
CA VAL A 368 -17.59 19.56 5.70
C VAL A 368 -16.23 19.42 5.03
N PHE A 369 -15.74 18.20 4.92
CA PHE A 369 -14.63 17.76 4.07
C PHE A 369 -14.84 16.30 3.68
N ASN A 370 -14.26 15.89 2.55
CA ASN A 370 -14.48 14.55 1.99
C ASN A 370 -13.24 14.07 1.23
N TYR A 371 -12.15 13.89 1.96
CA TYR A 371 -10.89 13.45 1.39
C TYR A 371 -10.94 11.97 1.03
N MET A 372 -10.63 11.66 -0.22
CA MET A 372 -10.34 10.32 -0.73
C MET A 372 -9.02 10.34 -1.49
N ASN A 373 -8.14 9.39 -1.18
CA ASN A 373 -6.82 9.30 -1.77
C ASN A 373 -6.56 7.88 -2.23
N SER A 374 -5.99 7.73 -3.42
CA SER A 374 -5.63 6.45 -4.01
C SER A 374 -4.22 6.53 -4.60
N VAL A 375 -3.34 5.63 -4.18
CA VAL A 375 -1.99 5.45 -4.71
C VAL A 375 -1.92 4.04 -5.28
N ILE A 376 -1.62 3.92 -6.57
CA ILE A 376 -1.83 2.67 -7.31
C ILE A 376 -0.75 2.49 -8.36
N ILE A 377 -0.29 1.24 -8.49
CA ILE A 377 0.43 0.73 -9.66
C ILE A 377 -0.47 -0.34 -10.27
N VAL A 378 -0.63 -0.32 -11.58
CA VAL A 378 -1.42 -1.27 -12.35
C VAL A 378 -0.55 -1.93 -13.40
N GLU A 379 -0.65 -3.25 -13.52
CA GLU A 379 -0.02 -4.04 -14.58
C GLU A 379 -1.11 -4.89 -15.25
N GLN A 380 -1.51 -4.50 -16.46
CA GLN A 380 -2.51 -5.19 -17.25
C GLN A 380 -1.92 -6.42 -17.98
N PRO A 381 -2.72 -7.45 -18.28
CA PRO A 381 -2.26 -8.63 -19.03
C PRO A 381 -1.71 -8.32 -20.45
N ASN A 382 -2.14 -7.21 -21.06
CA ASN A 382 -1.69 -6.72 -22.37
C ASN A 382 -0.41 -5.88 -22.30
N ASN A 383 0.37 -5.99 -21.22
CA ASN A 383 1.60 -5.24 -20.97
C ASN A 383 1.43 -3.73 -20.75
N LYS A 384 0.21 -3.20 -20.71
CA LYS A 384 0.00 -1.82 -20.26
C LYS A 384 0.30 -1.73 -18.76
N LYS A 385 1.14 -0.78 -18.38
CA LYS A 385 1.59 -0.55 -17.00
C LYS A 385 1.54 0.92 -16.68
N TYR A 386 0.95 1.27 -15.56
CA TYR A 386 0.84 2.68 -15.19
C TYR A 386 0.72 2.88 -13.68
N MET A 387 1.01 4.11 -13.25
CA MET A 387 0.85 4.55 -11.87
C MET A 387 -0.14 5.71 -11.79
N VAL A 388 -0.91 5.77 -10.71
CA VAL A 388 -1.85 6.86 -10.44
C VAL A 388 -1.77 7.28 -8.98
N CYS A 389 -1.63 8.60 -8.76
CA CYS A 389 -1.89 9.21 -7.47
C CYS A 389 -3.09 10.15 -7.64
N LEU A 390 -4.24 9.78 -7.08
CA LEU A 390 -5.48 10.52 -7.17
C LEU A 390 -5.93 10.95 -5.79
N MET A 391 -6.14 12.25 -5.61
CA MET A 391 -6.62 12.85 -4.37
C MET A 391 -7.84 13.72 -4.65
N THR A 392 -8.87 13.61 -3.80
CA THR A 392 -10.10 14.37 -3.97
C THR A 392 -10.62 14.94 -2.66
N ASN A 393 -11.31 16.10 -2.77
CA ASN A 393 -12.15 16.69 -1.74
C ASN A 393 -13.43 17.25 -2.38
N VAL A 394 -14.33 16.35 -2.75
CA VAL A 394 -15.60 16.71 -3.38
C VAL A 394 -16.72 16.46 -2.39
N LEU A 395 -17.34 17.54 -1.91
CA LEU A 395 -18.38 17.48 -0.89
C LEU A 395 -19.68 16.87 -1.45
N ASN A 396 -20.46 16.24 -0.57
CA ASN A 396 -21.79 15.67 -0.87
C ASN A 396 -21.80 14.65 -2.03
N LYS A 397 -20.66 14.03 -2.32
CA LYS A 397 -20.52 13.04 -3.38
C LYS A 397 -19.81 11.81 -2.85
N ASN A 398 -20.32 10.61 -3.17
CA ASN A 398 -19.64 9.36 -2.82
C ASN A 398 -18.27 9.30 -3.48
N SER A 399 -17.24 9.65 -2.72
CA SER A 399 -15.85 9.72 -3.19
C SER A 399 -15.27 8.32 -3.50
N ALA A 400 -15.75 7.26 -2.85
CA ALA A 400 -15.32 5.89 -3.16
C ALA A 400 -15.79 5.45 -4.55
N GLY A 401 -17.06 5.72 -4.88
CA GLY A 401 -17.61 5.48 -6.22
C GLY A 401 -16.97 6.37 -7.30
N ALA A 402 -16.66 7.64 -6.96
CA ALA A 402 -15.97 8.54 -7.88
C ALA A 402 -14.56 8.03 -8.24
N HIS A 403 -13.80 7.52 -7.28
CA HIS A 403 -12.49 6.93 -7.55
C HIS A 403 -12.57 5.65 -8.40
N MET A 404 -13.58 4.79 -8.16
CA MET A 404 -13.82 3.60 -8.97
C MET A 404 -14.18 3.97 -10.43
N TYR A 405 -15.02 5.00 -10.62
CA TYR A 405 -15.35 5.50 -11.94
C TYR A 405 -14.14 6.08 -12.67
N LEU A 406 -13.34 6.92 -12.00
CA LEU A 406 -12.12 7.50 -12.57
C LEU A 406 -11.10 6.45 -12.92
N ALA A 407 -10.99 5.37 -12.13
CA ALA A 407 -10.14 4.22 -12.48
C ALA A 407 -10.50 3.63 -13.85
N SER A 408 -11.80 3.42 -14.11
CA SER A 408 -12.27 2.94 -15.42
C SER A 408 -11.93 3.91 -16.55
N LYS A 409 -12.03 5.22 -16.31
CA LYS A 409 -11.75 6.24 -17.32
C LYS A 409 -10.27 6.40 -17.63
N ILE A 410 -9.43 6.41 -16.60
CA ILE A 410 -7.97 6.49 -16.76
C ILE A 410 -7.46 5.24 -17.48
N ASP A 411 -7.88 4.04 -17.05
CA ASP A 411 -7.52 2.79 -17.70
C ASP A 411 -7.94 2.76 -19.18
N LYS A 412 -9.12 3.33 -19.50
CA LYS A 412 -9.60 3.45 -20.88
C LYS A 412 -8.64 4.32 -21.71
N VAL A 413 -8.25 5.49 -21.22
CA VAL A 413 -7.30 6.39 -21.94
C VAL A 413 -6.00 5.66 -22.23
N ILE A 414 -5.41 4.97 -21.22
CA ILE A 414 -4.12 4.27 -21.37
C ILE A 414 -4.18 3.10 -22.36
N ASN A 415 -5.34 2.42 -22.45
CA ASN A 415 -5.50 1.28 -23.36
C ASN A 415 -5.93 1.68 -24.78
N GLU A 416 -6.46 2.89 -24.98
CA GLU A 416 -6.92 3.39 -26.28
C GLU A 416 -5.94 4.39 -26.94
N ASP A 417 -4.88 4.76 -26.25
CA ASP A 417 -3.80 5.63 -26.75
C ASP A 417 -2.81 4.80 -27.63
N GLU A 418 -3.35 4.28 -28.75
CA GLU A 418 -2.56 3.68 -29.85
C GLU A 418 -2.72 4.50 -31.14
#